data_17df65decc3e3cbddf338025976f4f0d
#
_entry.id   17df65decc3e3cbddf338025976f4f0d
#
_cell.length_a   1.000
_cell.length_b   1.000
_cell.length_c   1.000
_cell.angle_alpha   90.00
_cell.angle_beta   90.00
_cell.angle_gamma   90.00
#
_symmetry.space_group_name_H-M   'P 1'
#
loop_
_entity.id
_entity.type
_entity.pdbx_description
1 polymer ?
#
loop_
_entity_poly.entity_id
_entity_poly.type
_entity_poly.pdbx_seq_one_letter_code
_entity_poly.pdbx_strand_id
1 'polypeptide(L)'
;MPLPSRPSPTPGVPASAPGPTPLPLRVYRWSRATAHVLEGLAMTAILFPLVGRNRRRTLSAIWSRRLLRILRIEARVHGQPTAGLAGNMLIVANHVSWLDIFVLNTLQPARFIAKSELKRWPLVGRFATNAGTLFIDRARRHDTHKVNRHAAEVLAHGDVIAIFPEGTTTDGRDVLPFHGSLLQPIVDAEGHVQPVAIRYLHHDGGVNDAVAYVGDTSFAQSFWRVTGERRVVVELHVAPLLPARARHRRELSRAAEAAIRRALALPVPDSEPETPGDRPA
;
A
#
# COMPACT_ATOMS: atom_id res chain seq x y z
N MET A 1 -33.92 -56.73 -10.00
CA MET A 1 -32.54 -56.43 -10.46
C MET A 1 -32.19 -55.04 -10.00
N PRO A 2 -31.19 -54.86 -9.10
CA PRO A 2 -30.72 -53.54 -8.71
C PRO A 2 -29.76 -53.01 -9.76
N LEU A 3 -29.87 -51.70 -10.06
CA LEU A 3 -29.03 -50.97 -11.00
C LEU A 3 -27.58 -50.86 -10.46
N PRO A 4 -26.54 -50.90 -11.33
CA PRO A 4 -25.16 -50.77 -10.90
C PRO A 4 -24.87 -49.36 -10.38
N SER A 5 -24.25 -49.27 -9.20
CA SER A 5 -23.78 -48.06 -8.60
C SER A 5 -22.71 -47.37 -9.47
N ARG A 6 -22.87 -46.04 -9.72
CA ARG A 6 -21.89 -45.22 -10.40
C ARG A 6 -20.59 -45.16 -9.57
N PRO A 7 -19.42 -45.31 -10.20
CA PRO A 7 -18.14 -45.12 -9.50
C PRO A 7 -17.98 -43.68 -9.01
N SER A 8 -17.57 -43.54 -7.78
CA SER A 8 -17.21 -42.23 -7.16
C SER A 8 -16.13 -41.54 -7.99
N PRO A 9 -16.17 -40.22 -8.16
CA PRO A 9 -15.12 -39.49 -8.85
C PRO A 9 -13.81 -39.64 -8.09
N THR A 10 -12.78 -40.09 -8.76
CA THR A 10 -11.39 -40.14 -8.26
C THR A 10 -10.96 -38.71 -7.82
N PRO A 11 -10.37 -38.54 -6.63
CA PRO A 11 -9.83 -37.23 -6.22
C PRO A 11 -8.80 -36.77 -7.25
N GLY A 12 -9.08 -35.66 -7.90
CA GLY A 12 -8.16 -35.07 -8.87
C GLY A 12 -6.80 -34.85 -8.24
N VAL A 13 -5.75 -35.34 -8.88
CA VAL A 13 -4.35 -35.06 -8.55
C VAL A 13 -4.21 -33.52 -8.49
N PRO A 14 -3.73 -32.93 -7.38
CA PRO A 14 -3.53 -31.49 -7.32
C PRO A 14 -2.57 -31.10 -8.44
N ALA A 15 -2.99 -30.21 -9.31
CA ALA A 15 -2.16 -29.68 -10.40
C ALA A 15 -0.85 -29.21 -9.79
N SER A 16 0.28 -29.79 -10.20
CA SER A 16 1.60 -29.39 -9.74
C SER A 16 1.76 -27.90 -9.86
N ALA A 17 2.26 -27.26 -8.78
CA ALA A 17 2.50 -25.82 -8.77
C ALA A 17 3.30 -25.42 -10.02
N PRO A 18 2.87 -24.43 -10.78
CA PRO A 18 3.52 -24.05 -12.02
C PRO A 18 4.97 -23.60 -11.69
N GLY A 19 5.95 -24.24 -12.33
CA GLY A 19 7.38 -23.95 -12.13
C GLY A 19 7.70 -22.46 -12.35
N PRO A 20 8.91 -22.00 -11.99
CA PRO A 20 9.31 -20.59 -12.06
C PRO A 20 9.21 -20.03 -13.47
N THR A 21 9.03 -18.72 -13.56
CA THR A 21 8.97 -18.01 -14.85
C THR A 21 10.27 -18.22 -15.63
N PRO A 22 10.23 -18.65 -16.92
CA PRO A 22 11.40 -18.83 -17.77
C PRO A 22 12.25 -17.54 -17.88
N LEU A 23 13.57 -17.68 -17.95
CA LEU A 23 14.51 -16.57 -17.98
C LEU A 23 14.21 -15.54 -19.09
N PRO A 24 13.92 -15.93 -20.36
CA PRO A 24 13.59 -14.96 -21.41
C PRO A 24 12.39 -14.08 -21.06
N LEU A 25 11.37 -14.65 -20.43
CA LEU A 25 10.20 -13.91 -20.01
C LEU A 25 10.48 -12.97 -18.83
N ARG A 26 11.40 -13.35 -17.93
CA ARG A 26 11.87 -12.47 -16.85
C ARG A 26 12.64 -11.28 -17.42
N VAL A 27 13.56 -11.50 -18.35
CA VAL A 27 14.30 -10.44 -19.02
C VAL A 27 13.35 -9.50 -19.77
N TYR A 28 12.36 -10.05 -20.48
CA TYR A 28 11.31 -9.25 -21.13
C TYR A 28 10.52 -8.39 -20.12
N ARG A 29 10.14 -8.94 -18.98
CA ARG A 29 9.45 -8.17 -17.91
C ARG A 29 10.33 -7.05 -17.37
N TRP A 30 11.62 -7.33 -17.16
CA TRP A 30 12.60 -6.34 -16.72
C TRP A 30 12.69 -5.17 -17.70
N SER A 31 12.92 -5.45 -18.98
CA SER A 31 13.02 -4.40 -20.00
C SER A 31 11.74 -3.57 -20.12
N ARG A 32 10.58 -4.25 -20.08
CA ARG A 32 9.26 -3.59 -20.10
C ARG A 32 9.03 -2.71 -18.86
N ALA A 33 9.38 -3.18 -17.67
CA ALA A 33 9.24 -2.40 -16.45
C ALA A 33 10.19 -1.21 -16.42
N THR A 34 11.44 -1.38 -16.87
CA THR A 34 12.40 -0.28 -16.99
C THR A 34 11.89 0.79 -17.97
N ALA A 35 11.43 0.40 -19.15
CA ALA A 35 10.84 1.34 -20.12
C ALA A 35 9.62 2.06 -19.52
N HIS A 36 8.78 1.34 -18.77
CA HIS A 36 7.62 1.92 -18.12
C HIS A 36 7.97 2.90 -16.98
N VAL A 37 9.05 2.65 -16.23
CA VAL A 37 9.57 3.61 -15.24
C VAL A 37 10.08 4.88 -15.92
N LEU A 38 10.79 4.76 -17.06
CA LEU A 38 11.23 5.91 -17.85
C LEU A 38 10.04 6.71 -18.42
N GLU A 39 9.00 6.01 -18.92
CA GLU A 39 7.72 6.64 -19.30
C GLU A 39 7.11 7.43 -18.14
N GLY A 40 7.08 6.85 -16.93
CA GLY A 40 6.57 7.49 -15.73
C GLY A 40 7.38 8.73 -15.31
N LEU A 41 8.71 8.66 -15.42
CA LEU A 41 9.58 9.82 -15.16
C LEU A 41 9.29 10.95 -16.16
N ALA A 42 9.18 10.65 -17.45
CA ALA A 42 8.83 11.63 -18.48
C ALA A 42 7.42 12.21 -18.23
N MET A 43 6.45 11.36 -17.94
CA MET A 43 5.07 11.77 -17.61
C MET A 43 5.04 12.72 -16.42
N THR A 44 5.72 12.38 -15.33
CA THR A 44 5.73 13.22 -14.12
C THR A 44 6.51 14.52 -14.31
N ALA A 45 7.56 14.52 -15.13
CA ALA A 45 8.37 15.70 -15.39
C ALA A 45 7.71 16.65 -16.39
N ILE A 46 7.06 16.13 -17.43
CA ILE A 46 6.56 16.92 -18.58
C ILE A 46 5.05 17.18 -18.45
N LEU A 47 4.24 16.12 -18.22
CA LEU A 47 2.78 16.27 -18.23
C LEU A 47 2.22 16.80 -16.91
N PHE A 48 2.78 16.38 -15.76
CA PHE A 48 2.24 16.80 -14.47
C PHE A 48 2.24 18.32 -14.26
N PRO A 49 3.28 19.09 -14.64
CA PRO A 49 3.23 20.54 -14.55
C PRO A 49 2.11 21.18 -15.38
N LEU A 50 1.74 20.53 -16.50
CA LEU A 50 0.78 21.07 -17.47
C LEU A 50 -0.68 20.70 -17.20
N VAL A 51 -0.94 19.74 -16.30
CA VAL A 51 -2.29 19.21 -16.05
C VAL A 51 -2.74 19.46 -14.63
N GLY A 52 -4.05 19.62 -14.44
CA GLY A 52 -4.67 19.78 -13.13
C GLY A 52 -4.65 18.49 -12.29
N ARG A 53 -4.93 18.63 -10.99
CA ARG A 53 -4.90 17.58 -9.97
C ARG A 53 -5.63 16.30 -10.38
N ASN A 54 -6.84 16.40 -10.86
CA ASN A 54 -7.66 15.24 -11.23
C ASN A 54 -7.00 14.41 -12.35
N ARG A 55 -6.45 15.09 -13.37
CA ARG A 55 -5.73 14.40 -14.47
C ARG A 55 -4.46 13.72 -13.97
N ARG A 56 -3.70 14.35 -13.06
CA ARG A 56 -2.51 13.71 -12.43
C ARG A 56 -2.92 12.44 -11.69
N ARG A 57 -4.01 12.47 -10.91
CA ARG A 57 -4.56 11.28 -10.22
C ARG A 57 -4.92 10.17 -11.22
N THR A 58 -5.64 10.49 -12.28
CA THR A 58 -6.00 9.51 -13.32
C THR A 58 -4.77 8.91 -13.98
N LEU A 59 -3.80 9.74 -14.36
CA LEU A 59 -2.54 9.29 -14.96
C LEU A 59 -1.76 8.37 -14.01
N SER A 60 -1.65 8.71 -12.72
CA SER A 60 -1.01 7.87 -11.71
C SER A 60 -1.69 6.51 -11.58
N ALA A 61 -3.04 6.47 -11.56
CA ALA A 61 -3.79 5.23 -11.49
C ALA A 61 -3.57 4.34 -12.73
N ILE A 62 -3.63 4.94 -13.93
CA ILE A 62 -3.41 4.22 -15.19
C ILE A 62 -1.99 3.66 -15.23
N TRP A 63 -1.00 4.47 -14.89
CA TRP A 63 0.40 4.08 -14.87
C TRP A 63 0.64 2.93 -13.87
N SER A 64 0.10 3.03 -12.66
CA SER A 64 0.20 1.97 -11.64
C SER A 64 -0.44 0.66 -12.11
N ARG A 65 -1.66 0.71 -12.68
CA ARG A 65 -2.32 -0.49 -13.25
C ARG A 65 -1.51 -1.13 -14.37
N ARG A 66 -0.84 -0.34 -15.21
CA ARG A 66 0.05 -0.85 -16.28
C ARG A 66 1.28 -1.54 -15.70
N LEU A 67 1.90 -0.96 -14.65
CA LEU A 67 3.03 -1.57 -13.96
C LEU A 67 2.65 -2.93 -13.36
N LEU A 68 1.55 -3.00 -12.62
CA LEU A 68 1.07 -4.25 -12.04
C LEU A 68 0.80 -5.32 -13.11
N ARG A 69 0.21 -4.93 -14.26
CA ARG A 69 0.01 -5.86 -15.39
C ARG A 69 1.32 -6.35 -15.99
N ILE A 70 2.34 -5.51 -16.14
CA ILE A 70 3.70 -5.89 -16.60
C ILE A 70 4.29 -6.95 -15.66
N LEU A 71 4.11 -6.76 -14.34
CA LEU A 71 4.61 -7.65 -13.30
C LEU A 71 3.71 -8.88 -13.06
N ARG A 72 2.59 -9.00 -13.78
CA ARG A 72 1.60 -10.08 -13.59
C ARG A 72 0.99 -10.11 -12.20
N ILE A 73 0.76 -8.93 -11.64
CA ILE A 73 0.09 -8.75 -10.35
C ILE A 73 -1.38 -8.43 -10.61
N GLU A 74 -2.27 -9.25 -10.05
CA GLU A 74 -3.72 -9.09 -10.08
C GLU A 74 -4.20 -8.51 -8.76
N ALA A 75 -4.79 -7.33 -8.79
CA ALA A 75 -5.38 -6.71 -7.61
C ALA A 75 -6.86 -7.08 -7.49
N ARG A 76 -7.25 -7.59 -6.31
CA ARG A 76 -8.63 -7.89 -5.92
C ARG A 76 -9.02 -6.98 -4.77
N VAL A 77 -10.16 -6.33 -4.90
CA VAL A 77 -10.65 -5.37 -3.90
C VAL A 77 -11.85 -5.99 -3.18
N HIS A 78 -11.77 -6.06 -1.87
CA HIS A 78 -12.82 -6.50 -0.97
C HIS A 78 -13.32 -5.31 -0.14
N GLY A 79 -14.61 -5.20 0.06
CA GLY A 79 -15.23 -4.02 0.67
C GLY A 79 -15.57 -2.95 -0.36
N GLN A 80 -16.11 -1.85 0.10
CA GLN A 80 -16.46 -0.73 -0.78
C GLN A 80 -15.41 0.36 -0.67
N PRO A 81 -14.62 0.59 -1.75
CA PRO A 81 -13.82 1.80 -1.80
C PRO A 81 -14.77 2.99 -1.67
N THR A 82 -14.45 3.93 -0.80
CA THR A 82 -15.19 5.18 -0.68
C THR A 82 -14.89 6.08 -1.89
N ALA A 83 -15.18 5.55 -3.08
CA ALA A 83 -15.15 6.28 -4.33
C ALA A 83 -16.24 7.36 -4.27
N GLY A 84 -15.83 8.59 -4.03
CA GLY A 84 -16.77 9.72 -3.96
C GLY A 84 -16.63 10.61 -2.72
N LEU A 85 -15.95 10.20 -1.67
CA LEU A 85 -15.46 11.16 -0.68
C LEU A 85 -14.29 11.91 -1.33
N ALA A 86 -14.63 13.04 -1.92
CA ALA A 86 -13.71 13.90 -2.61
C ALA A 86 -12.77 14.56 -1.59
N GLY A 87 -11.64 13.89 -1.33
CA GLY A 87 -10.55 14.52 -0.58
C GLY A 87 -10.68 14.48 0.95
N ASN A 88 -9.71 15.11 1.62
CA ASN A 88 -9.54 15.10 3.07
C ASN A 88 -9.56 13.68 3.66
N MET A 89 -8.79 12.78 3.04
CA MET A 89 -8.72 11.37 3.41
C MET A 89 -7.28 10.91 3.58
N LEU A 90 -7.01 10.23 4.69
CA LEU A 90 -5.76 9.54 4.97
C LEU A 90 -5.97 8.03 4.81
N ILE A 91 -5.37 7.44 3.77
CA ILE A 91 -5.31 5.99 3.64
C ILE A 91 -4.22 5.47 4.58
N VAL A 92 -4.58 4.51 5.41
CA VAL A 92 -3.67 3.84 6.35
C VAL A 92 -3.62 2.38 5.99
N ALA A 93 -2.44 1.85 5.70
CA ALA A 93 -2.27 0.44 5.30
C ALA A 93 -1.09 -0.22 6.02
N ASN A 94 -1.13 -1.55 6.16
CA ASN A 94 0.06 -2.33 6.49
C ASN A 94 1.04 -2.32 5.32
N HIS A 95 2.31 -2.64 5.58
CA HIS A 95 3.39 -2.47 4.61
C HIS A 95 4.17 -3.75 4.39
N VAL A 96 4.09 -4.31 3.20
CA VAL A 96 4.74 -5.58 2.83
C VAL A 96 5.82 -5.34 1.77
N SER A 97 5.58 -4.43 0.83
CA SER A 97 6.41 -4.27 -0.36
C SER A 97 6.42 -2.85 -0.90
N TRP A 98 7.46 -2.51 -1.66
CA TRP A 98 7.45 -1.29 -2.50
C TRP A 98 6.28 -1.26 -3.51
N LEU A 99 5.69 -2.42 -3.80
CA LEU A 99 4.51 -2.54 -4.67
C LEU A 99 3.25 -1.94 -4.06
N ASP A 100 3.17 -1.83 -2.74
CA ASP A 100 1.98 -1.33 -2.03
C ASP A 100 1.58 0.07 -2.50
N ILE A 101 2.57 0.91 -2.84
CA ILE A 101 2.35 2.26 -3.39
C ILE A 101 1.52 2.19 -4.68
N PHE A 102 1.86 1.28 -5.58
CA PHE A 102 1.19 1.14 -6.87
C PHE A 102 -0.15 0.43 -6.72
N VAL A 103 -0.23 -0.53 -5.81
CA VAL A 103 -1.47 -1.24 -5.49
C VAL A 103 -2.50 -0.25 -4.92
N LEU A 104 -2.14 0.56 -3.94
CA LEU A 104 -3.02 1.60 -3.38
C LEU A 104 -3.41 2.64 -4.42
N ASN A 105 -2.49 3.05 -5.31
CA ASN A 105 -2.82 3.97 -6.41
C ASN A 105 -3.82 3.40 -7.42
N THR A 106 -3.99 2.07 -7.50
CA THR A 106 -5.06 1.50 -8.35
C THR A 106 -6.42 1.60 -7.69
N LEU A 107 -6.46 1.62 -6.36
CA LEU A 107 -7.68 1.80 -5.56
C LEU A 107 -8.06 3.28 -5.52
N GLN A 108 -7.15 4.10 -5.00
CA GLN A 108 -7.32 5.54 -4.83
C GLN A 108 -5.97 6.24 -4.98
N PRO A 109 -5.74 7.02 -6.04
CA PRO A 109 -4.50 7.77 -6.20
C PRO A 109 -4.28 8.74 -5.04
N ALA A 110 -3.13 8.59 -4.40
CA ALA A 110 -2.76 9.33 -3.20
C ALA A 110 -1.33 9.89 -3.29
N ARG A 111 -1.03 10.89 -2.46
CA ARG A 111 0.35 11.27 -2.14
C ARG A 111 0.85 10.39 -1.01
N PHE A 112 2.10 10.02 -1.04
CA PHE A 112 2.70 9.19 0.01
C PHE A 112 3.57 10.00 0.94
N ILE A 113 3.69 9.55 2.19
CA ILE A 113 4.73 10.03 3.10
C ILE A 113 5.84 8.99 3.11
N ALA A 114 7.06 9.40 2.78
CA ALA A 114 8.22 8.53 2.68
C ALA A 114 9.41 9.08 3.48
N LYS A 115 10.38 8.21 3.81
CA LYS A 115 11.62 8.60 4.47
C LYS A 115 12.43 9.54 3.58
N SER A 116 13.09 10.56 4.17
CA SER A 116 13.88 11.56 3.44
C SER A 116 15.04 10.97 2.64
N GLU A 117 15.59 9.83 3.06
CA GLU A 117 16.68 9.13 2.37
C GLU A 117 16.26 8.71 0.96
N LEU A 118 14.99 8.34 0.76
CA LEU A 118 14.47 7.94 -0.54
C LEU A 118 14.59 9.05 -1.59
N LYS A 119 14.57 10.33 -1.17
CA LYS A 119 14.76 11.48 -2.06
C LYS A 119 16.12 11.47 -2.76
N ARG A 120 17.14 10.85 -2.13
CA ARG A 120 18.51 10.76 -2.66
C ARG A 120 18.70 9.63 -3.66
N TRP A 121 17.74 8.71 -3.78
CA TRP A 121 17.86 7.59 -4.72
C TRP A 121 17.71 8.11 -6.14
N PRO A 122 18.65 7.77 -7.03
CA PRO A 122 18.55 8.13 -8.43
C PRO A 122 17.22 7.63 -9.02
N LEU A 123 16.61 8.40 -9.91
CA LEU A 123 15.32 8.10 -10.56
C LEU A 123 14.13 8.01 -9.59
N VAL A 124 14.20 7.16 -8.56
CA VAL A 124 13.11 6.94 -7.59
C VAL A 124 12.78 8.22 -6.82
N GLY A 125 13.80 8.91 -6.30
CA GLY A 125 13.62 10.16 -5.56
C GLY A 125 13.01 11.27 -6.44
N ARG A 126 13.46 11.37 -7.70
CA ARG A 126 12.90 12.33 -8.67
C ARG A 126 11.46 11.99 -9.03
N PHE A 127 11.18 10.71 -9.30
CA PHE A 127 9.82 10.24 -9.58
C PHE A 127 8.88 10.52 -8.40
N ALA A 128 9.28 10.14 -7.18
CA ALA A 128 8.49 10.37 -5.96
C ALA A 128 8.25 11.87 -5.71
N THR A 129 9.28 12.71 -5.89
CA THR A 129 9.16 14.18 -5.75
C THR A 129 8.14 14.73 -6.75
N ASN A 130 8.24 14.35 -8.03
CA ASN A 130 7.32 14.79 -9.07
C ASN A 130 5.88 14.29 -8.84
N ALA A 131 5.73 13.09 -8.26
CA ALA A 131 4.44 12.52 -7.87
C ALA A 131 3.83 13.20 -6.63
N GLY A 132 4.55 14.14 -5.98
CA GLY A 132 4.07 14.88 -4.83
C GLY A 132 4.22 14.14 -3.50
N THR A 133 5.18 13.21 -3.40
CA THR A 133 5.53 12.54 -2.15
C THR A 133 6.05 13.53 -1.12
N LEU A 134 5.56 13.42 0.10
CA LEU A 134 6.02 14.20 1.26
C LEU A 134 7.16 13.43 1.94
N PHE A 135 8.34 14.04 2.03
CA PHE A 135 9.51 13.40 2.64
C PHE A 135 9.67 13.82 4.08
N ILE A 136 9.82 12.86 4.99
CA ILE A 136 9.95 13.08 6.42
C ILE A 136 11.30 12.56 6.91
N ASP A 137 12.02 13.39 7.68
CA ASP A 137 13.16 12.99 8.49
C ASP A 137 12.67 12.77 9.93
N ARG A 138 12.46 11.51 10.31
CA ARG A 138 11.94 11.16 11.64
C ARG A 138 12.94 11.42 12.77
N ALA A 139 14.21 11.52 12.47
CA ALA A 139 15.23 11.84 13.45
C ALA A 139 15.16 13.32 13.91
N ARG A 140 14.53 14.17 13.10
CA ARG A 140 14.42 15.61 13.38
C ARG A 140 12.98 15.99 13.73
N ARG A 141 12.68 16.18 15.01
CA ARG A 141 11.32 16.56 15.47
C ARG A 141 10.78 17.80 14.74
N HIS A 142 11.60 18.81 14.49
CA HIS A 142 11.19 20.02 13.79
C HIS A 142 10.73 19.75 12.35
N ASP A 143 11.40 18.83 11.63
CA ASP A 143 11.03 18.46 10.27
C ASP A 143 9.73 17.65 10.25
N THR A 144 9.52 16.82 11.27
CA THR A 144 8.25 16.09 11.47
C THR A 144 7.08 17.06 11.62
N HIS A 145 7.21 18.12 12.41
CA HIS A 145 6.15 19.12 12.58
C HIS A 145 5.86 19.89 11.29
N LYS A 146 6.88 20.25 10.51
CA LYS A 146 6.69 20.91 9.20
C LYS A 146 5.95 20.01 8.21
N VAL A 147 6.35 18.73 8.11
CA VAL A 147 5.73 17.78 7.20
C VAL A 147 4.29 17.50 7.62
N ASN A 148 4.02 17.34 8.91
CA ASN A 148 2.66 17.14 9.42
C ASN A 148 1.75 18.33 9.09
N ARG A 149 2.22 19.57 9.29
CA ARG A 149 1.46 20.77 8.94
C ARG A 149 1.18 20.85 7.45
N HIS A 150 2.20 20.63 6.62
CA HIS A 150 2.02 20.62 5.17
C HIS A 150 1.07 19.49 4.71
N ALA A 151 1.15 18.31 5.34
CA ALA A 151 0.22 17.22 5.07
C ALA A 151 -1.22 17.59 5.46
N ALA A 152 -1.42 18.26 6.61
CA ALA A 152 -2.74 18.74 7.02
C ALA A 152 -3.31 19.77 6.02
N GLU A 153 -2.50 20.71 5.56
CA GLU A 153 -2.89 21.67 4.51
C GLU A 153 -3.29 20.96 3.21
N VAL A 154 -2.51 19.99 2.76
CA VAL A 154 -2.78 19.18 1.56
C VAL A 154 -4.11 18.44 1.70
N LEU A 155 -4.37 17.83 2.87
CA LEU A 155 -5.62 17.14 3.18
C LEU A 155 -6.81 18.10 3.19
N ALA A 156 -6.70 19.23 3.88
CA ALA A 156 -7.74 20.26 3.96
C ALA A 156 -8.12 20.82 2.58
N HIS A 157 -7.20 20.85 1.63
CA HIS A 157 -7.45 21.21 0.24
C HIS A 157 -8.04 20.08 -0.61
N GLY A 158 -8.49 18.99 0.00
CA GLY A 158 -9.18 17.90 -0.67
C GLY A 158 -8.25 16.92 -1.40
N ASP A 159 -6.98 16.80 -0.98
CA ASP A 159 -6.10 15.73 -1.44
C ASP A 159 -6.28 14.45 -0.60
N VAL A 160 -5.73 13.36 -1.11
CA VAL A 160 -5.64 12.07 -0.43
C VAL A 160 -4.17 11.81 -0.14
N ILE A 161 -3.88 11.45 1.09
CA ILE A 161 -2.55 11.00 1.51
C ILE A 161 -2.62 9.53 1.89
N ALA A 162 -1.59 8.74 1.58
CA ALA A 162 -1.43 7.36 2.01
C ALA A 162 -0.18 7.20 2.87
N ILE A 163 -0.30 6.45 3.96
CA ILE A 163 0.79 6.17 4.88
C ILE A 163 0.85 4.69 5.24
N PHE A 164 2.06 4.26 5.58
CA PHE A 164 2.34 2.97 6.19
C PHE A 164 2.84 3.21 7.61
N PRO A 165 1.96 3.22 8.63
CA PRO A 165 2.34 3.67 9.97
C PRO A 165 3.21 2.67 10.73
N GLU A 166 3.42 1.46 10.23
CA GLU A 166 4.45 0.53 10.72
C GLU A 166 5.87 1.10 10.60
N GLY A 167 6.08 1.98 9.64
CA GLY A 167 7.38 2.64 9.42
C GLY A 167 8.45 1.81 8.78
N THR A 168 8.20 0.53 8.58
CA THR A 168 9.02 -0.43 7.84
C THR A 168 8.13 -1.45 7.15
N THR A 169 8.68 -2.21 6.21
CA THR A 169 8.00 -3.34 5.58
C THR A 169 8.13 -4.60 6.43
N THR A 170 7.10 -5.47 6.39
CA THR A 170 7.04 -6.78 7.03
C THR A 170 6.87 -7.89 5.99
N ASP A 171 6.88 -9.14 6.43
CA ASP A 171 6.57 -10.30 5.56
C ASP A 171 5.06 -10.47 5.29
N GLY A 172 4.22 -9.62 5.88
CA GLY A 172 2.77 -9.64 5.72
C GLY A 172 2.05 -10.71 6.51
N ARG A 173 2.75 -11.44 7.40
CA ARG A 173 2.16 -12.46 8.29
C ARG A 173 1.64 -11.86 9.57
N ASP A 174 2.13 -10.68 9.93
CA ASP A 174 1.67 -9.87 11.06
C ASP A 174 1.71 -8.38 10.70
N VAL A 175 1.17 -7.55 11.57
CA VAL A 175 1.15 -6.09 11.45
C VAL A 175 1.87 -5.51 12.67
N LEU A 176 2.88 -4.69 12.43
CA LEU A 176 3.59 -4.00 13.51
C LEU A 176 2.73 -2.88 14.12
N PRO A 177 3.00 -2.50 15.39
CA PRO A 177 2.29 -1.40 16.02
C PRO A 177 2.38 -0.10 15.22
N PHE A 178 1.27 0.61 15.11
CA PHE A 178 1.17 1.82 14.31
C PHE A 178 1.70 3.06 15.03
N HIS A 179 2.54 3.81 14.38
CA HIS A 179 3.04 5.10 14.87
C HIS A 179 1.95 6.19 14.76
N GLY A 180 1.24 6.45 15.85
CA GLY A 180 0.13 7.42 15.91
C GLY A 180 0.51 8.85 15.51
N SER A 181 1.79 9.24 15.60
CA SER A 181 2.25 10.57 15.18
C SER A 181 2.05 10.85 13.68
N LEU A 182 1.97 9.81 12.85
CA LEU A 182 1.71 9.92 11.42
C LEU A 182 0.24 10.21 11.08
N LEU A 183 -0.67 10.04 12.06
CA LEU A 183 -2.08 10.36 11.91
C LEU A 183 -2.42 11.80 12.36
N GLN A 184 -1.47 12.53 12.93
CA GLN A 184 -1.70 13.93 13.34
C GLN A 184 -2.25 14.81 12.20
N PRO A 185 -1.73 14.73 10.94
CA PRO A 185 -2.25 15.57 9.86
C PRO A 185 -3.75 15.43 9.59
N ILE A 186 -4.30 14.22 9.71
CA ILE A 186 -5.72 14.00 9.45
C ILE A 186 -6.60 14.44 10.64
N VAL A 187 -6.06 14.41 11.86
CA VAL A 187 -6.70 14.98 13.04
C VAL A 187 -6.81 16.49 12.88
N ASP A 188 -5.69 17.16 12.52
CA ASP A 188 -5.63 18.60 12.32
C ASP A 188 -6.53 19.06 11.17
N ALA A 189 -6.72 18.23 10.15
CA ALA A 189 -7.58 18.49 9.00
C ALA A 189 -9.06 18.06 9.23
N GLU A 190 -9.40 17.47 10.38
CA GLU A 190 -10.74 16.95 10.71
C GLU A 190 -11.34 16.03 9.62
N GLY A 191 -10.49 15.26 8.95
CA GLY A 191 -10.89 14.43 7.81
C GLY A 191 -11.29 13.01 8.20
N HIS A 192 -11.00 12.06 7.30
CA HIS A 192 -11.34 10.65 7.47
C HIS A 192 -10.11 9.76 7.28
N VAL A 193 -10.01 8.72 8.08
CA VAL A 193 -9.03 7.65 7.91
C VAL A 193 -9.70 6.48 7.21
N GLN A 194 -9.07 6.01 6.12
CA GLN A 194 -9.46 4.80 5.39
C GLN A 194 -8.45 3.69 5.67
N PRO A 195 -8.76 2.74 6.57
CA PRO A 195 -7.90 1.58 6.75
C PRO A 195 -8.01 0.64 5.55
N VAL A 196 -6.86 0.16 5.06
CA VAL A 196 -6.78 -0.80 3.95
C VAL A 196 -5.77 -1.89 4.32
N ALA A 197 -6.24 -3.12 4.42
CA ALA A 197 -5.34 -4.26 4.61
C ALA A 197 -4.85 -4.79 3.28
N ILE A 198 -3.55 -5.06 3.18
CA ILE A 198 -2.88 -5.56 1.99
C ILE A 198 -2.34 -6.96 2.28
N ARG A 199 -2.70 -7.93 1.44
CA ARG A 199 -2.21 -9.31 1.51
C ARG A 199 -1.77 -9.77 0.14
N TYR A 200 -0.55 -10.29 0.04
CA TYR A 200 -0.04 -10.89 -1.19
C TYR A 200 -0.14 -12.41 -1.12
N LEU A 201 -0.70 -13.00 -2.17
CA LEU A 201 -0.95 -14.42 -2.25
C LEU A 201 -0.32 -15.00 -3.51
N HIS A 202 0.09 -16.26 -3.42
CA HIS A 202 0.26 -17.10 -4.59
C HIS A 202 -1.10 -17.37 -5.26
N HIS A 203 -1.08 -17.88 -6.47
CA HIS A 203 -2.29 -18.21 -7.20
C HIS A 203 -3.13 -19.32 -6.53
N ASP A 204 -2.53 -20.13 -5.67
CA ASP A 204 -3.14 -21.20 -4.88
C ASP A 204 -3.70 -20.73 -3.52
N GLY A 205 -3.52 -19.44 -3.18
CA GLY A 205 -4.05 -18.80 -1.96
C GLY A 205 -3.08 -18.75 -0.78
N GLY A 206 -1.89 -19.34 -0.86
CA GLY A 206 -0.85 -19.20 0.17
C GLY A 206 -0.20 -17.82 0.18
N VAL A 207 0.33 -17.38 1.33
CA VAL A 207 1.07 -16.10 1.45
C VAL A 207 2.30 -16.13 0.55
N ASN A 208 2.48 -15.07 -0.25
CA ASN A 208 3.57 -14.97 -1.21
C ASN A 208 4.76 -14.18 -0.65
N ASP A 209 5.71 -14.88 -0.08
CA ASP A 209 6.94 -14.31 0.50
C ASP A 209 7.88 -13.70 -0.55
N ALA A 210 7.76 -14.06 -1.84
CA ALA A 210 8.60 -13.51 -2.90
C ALA A 210 8.38 -12.01 -3.11
N VAL A 211 7.23 -11.50 -2.69
CA VAL A 211 6.85 -10.08 -2.81
C VAL A 211 7.36 -9.27 -1.63
N ALA A 212 7.60 -9.89 -0.47
CA ALA A 212 8.02 -9.19 0.74
C ALA A 212 9.38 -8.49 0.53
N TYR A 213 9.44 -7.23 0.98
CA TYR A 213 10.64 -6.39 0.89
C TYR A 213 11.19 -6.13 2.29
N VAL A 214 11.85 -7.13 2.87
CA VAL A 214 12.26 -7.13 4.29
C VAL A 214 13.76 -7.29 4.46
N GLY A 215 14.28 -6.83 5.60
CA GLY A 215 15.69 -6.96 5.98
C GLY A 215 16.62 -6.26 4.98
N ASP A 216 17.74 -6.92 4.68
CA ASP A 216 18.77 -6.42 3.77
C ASP A 216 18.47 -6.70 2.28
N THR A 217 17.22 -7.04 1.95
CA THR A 217 16.84 -7.30 0.56
C THR A 217 17.02 -6.04 -0.28
N SER A 218 17.92 -6.08 -1.26
CA SER A 218 18.09 -4.97 -2.21
C SER A 218 16.88 -4.87 -3.16
N PHE A 219 16.66 -3.68 -3.73
CA PHE A 219 15.59 -3.48 -4.72
C PHE A 219 15.73 -4.44 -5.91
N ALA A 220 16.95 -4.65 -6.40
CA ALA A 220 17.21 -5.56 -7.51
C ALA A 220 16.85 -7.02 -7.19
N GLN A 221 17.17 -7.48 -5.97
CA GLN A 221 16.78 -8.81 -5.51
C GLN A 221 15.26 -8.96 -5.38
N SER A 222 14.59 -7.98 -4.77
CA SER A 222 13.12 -7.98 -4.66
C SER A 222 12.47 -7.99 -6.03
N PHE A 223 12.92 -7.11 -6.92
CA PHE A 223 12.40 -7.05 -8.29
C PHE A 223 12.64 -8.36 -9.04
N TRP A 224 13.81 -9.01 -8.82
CA TRP A 224 14.12 -10.31 -9.40
C TRP A 224 13.17 -11.40 -8.87
N ARG A 225 12.87 -11.44 -7.58
CA ARG A 225 11.91 -12.38 -6.98
C ARG A 225 10.51 -12.18 -7.56
N VAL A 226 9.99 -10.95 -7.55
CA VAL A 226 8.66 -10.61 -8.08
C VAL A 226 8.52 -11.00 -9.56
N THR A 227 9.52 -10.71 -10.40
CA THR A 227 9.45 -11.08 -11.82
C THR A 227 9.60 -12.58 -12.07
N GLY A 228 10.07 -13.32 -11.09
CA GLY A 228 10.12 -14.79 -11.09
C GLY A 228 8.75 -15.44 -10.89
N GLU A 229 7.83 -14.74 -10.24
CA GLU A 229 6.47 -15.22 -10.03
C GLU A 229 5.70 -15.28 -11.36
N ARG A 230 4.96 -16.36 -11.60
CA ARG A 230 4.09 -16.45 -12.79
C ARG A 230 2.91 -15.52 -12.70
N ARG A 231 2.33 -15.43 -11.51
CA ARG A 231 1.19 -14.57 -11.16
C ARG A 231 1.21 -14.33 -9.67
N VAL A 232 1.03 -13.09 -9.27
CA VAL A 232 0.82 -12.67 -7.88
C VAL A 232 -0.61 -12.17 -7.76
N VAL A 233 -1.31 -12.58 -6.70
CA VAL A 233 -2.60 -12.00 -6.34
C VAL A 233 -2.36 -11.07 -5.15
N VAL A 234 -2.86 -9.84 -5.24
CA VAL A 234 -2.89 -8.93 -4.10
C VAL A 234 -4.33 -8.64 -3.73
N GLU A 235 -4.69 -8.91 -2.50
CA GLU A 235 -6.01 -8.57 -1.94
C GLU A 235 -5.91 -7.27 -1.15
N LEU A 236 -6.84 -6.37 -1.45
CA LEU A 236 -7.06 -5.11 -0.77
C LEU A 236 -8.37 -5.18 -0.01
N HIS A 237 -8.31 -5.26 1.31
CA HIS A 237 -9.50 -5.26 2.15
C HIS A 237 -9.75 -3.84 2.67
N VAL A 238 -10.75 -3.18 2.12
CA VAL A 238 -11.13 -1.81 2.46
C VAL A 238 -12.09 -1.86 3.64
N ALA A 239 -11.61 -1.43 4.80
CA ALA A 239 -12.40 -1.39 6.03
C ALA A 239 -13.31 -0.12 6.06
N PRO A 240 -14.29 -0.05 6.96
CA PRO A 240 -15.11 1.14 7.13
C PRO A 240 -14.28 2.38 7.45
N LEU A 241 -14.74 3.55 6.98
CA LEU A 241 -14.14 4.85 7.28
C LEU A 241 -14.21 5.18 8.77
N LEU A 242 -13.13 5.79 9.26
CA LEU A 242 -13.03 6.29 10.61
C LEU A 242 -12.99 7.83 10.56
N PRO A 243 -13.97 8.56 11.11
CA PRO A 243 -13.92 10.01 11.20
C PRO A 243 -12.81 10.42 12.18
N ALA A 244 -12.01 11.44 11.81
CA ALA A 244 -10.95 11.97 12.68
C ALA A 244 -11.43 13.06 13.62
N ARG A 245 -12.59 13.68 13.33
CA ARG A 245 -13.16 14.76 14.13
C ARG A 245 -13.41 14.29 15.57
N ALA A 246 -12.97 15.11 16.52
CA ALA A 246 -13.08 14.88 17.97
C ALA A 246 -12.40 13.58 18.47
N ARG A 247 -11.40 13.08 17.73
CA ARG A 247 -10.62 11.91 18.14
C ARG A 247 -9.15 12.24 18.30
N HIS A 248 -8.52 11.58 19.26
CA HIS A 248 -7.08 11.68 19.43
C HIS A 248 -6.34 10.75 18.45
N ARG A 249 -5.17 11.18 17.96
CA ARG A 249 -4.34 10.42 17.00
C ARG A 249 -4.00 8.99 17.45
N ARG A 250 -3.82 8.76 18.76
CA ARG A 250 -3.54 7.42 19.30
C ARG A 250 -4.76 6.49 19.17
N GLU A 251 -5.95 7.02 19.46
CA GLU A 251 -7.21 6.29 19.29
C GLU A 251 -7.44 5.91 17.82
N LEU A 252 -7.28 6.85 16.90
CA LEU A 252 -7.41 6.61 15.47
C LEU A 252 -6.38 5.57 14.98
N SER A 253 -5.15 5.65 15.49
CA SER A 253 -4.08 4.70 15.13
C SER A 253 -4.45 3.29 15.56
N ARG A 254 -4.88 3.10 16.81
CA ARG A 254 -5.33 1.79 17.34
C ARG A 254 -6.56 1.27 16.59
N ALA A 255 -7.53 2.14 16.31
CA ALA A 255 -8.74 1.76 15.56
C ALA A 255 -8.42 1.32 14.13
N ALA A 256 -7.52 2.02 13.43
CA ALA A 256 -7.05 1.66 12.09
C ALA A 256 -6.26 0.34 12.09
N GLU A 257 -5.34 0.16 13.05
CA GLU A 257 -4.59 -1.08 13.22
C GLU A 257 -5.52 -2.27 13.48
N ALA A 258 -6.45 -2.13 14.42
CA ALA A 258 -7.44 -3.17 14.75
C ALA A 258 -8.32 -3.52 13.54
N ALA A 259 -8.71 -2.53 12.72
CA ALA A 259 -9.48 -2.78 11.50
C ALA A 259 -8.69 -3.59 10.48
N ILE A 260 -7.41 -3.26 10.28
CA ILE A 260 -6.50 -3.97 9.37
C ILE A 260 -6.23 -5.39 9.87
N ARG A 261 -5.93 -5.57 11.16
CA ARG A 261 -5.72 -6.90 11.76
C ARG A 261 -6.94 -7.80 11.59
N ARG A 262 -8.15 -7.27 11.86
CA ARG A 262 -9.41 -8.03 11.61
C ARG A 262 -9.57 -8.43 10.16
N ALA A 263 -9.30 -7.53 9.22
CA ALA A 263 -9.39 -7.83 7.80
C ALA A 263 -8.38 -8.90 7.33
N LEU A 264 -7.24 -9.01 8.02
CA LEU A 264 -6.22 -10.04 7.78
C LEU A 264 -6.45 -11.32 8.60
N ALA A 265 -7.51 -11.39 9.41
CA ALA A 265 -7.78 -12.47 10.36
C ALA A 265 -6.62 -12.68 11.37
N LEU A 266 -5.97 -11.59 11.79
CA LEU A 266 -4.91 -11.57 12.80
C LEU A 266 -5.48 -11.21 14.19
N PRO A 267 -4.83 -11.64 15.29
CA PRO A 267 -5.20 -11.22 16.63
C PRO A 267 -5.16 -9.70 16.77
N VAL A 268 -6.17 -9.13 17.38
CA VAL A 268 -6.19 -7.70 17.76
C VAL A 268 -5.64 -7.61 19.17
N PRO A 269 -4.56 -6.84 19.43
CA PRO A 269 -4.06 -6.63 20.78
C PRO A 269 -5.16 -6.07 21.68
N ASP A 270 -5.29 -6.60 22.89
CA ASP A 270 -6.19 -6.03 23.89
C ASP A 270 -5.80 -4.56 24.12
N SER A 271 -6.80 -3.69 24.16
CA SER A 271 -6.57 -2.29 24.53
C SER A 271 -6.03 -2.28 25.96
N GLU A 272 -4.73 -1.96 26.16
CA GLU A 272 -4.26 -1.62 27.50
C GLU A 272 -5.20 -0.56 28.09
N PRO A 273 -5.67 -0.76 29.35
CA PRO A 273 -6.47 0.25 30.03
C PRO A 273 -5.67 1.55 30.07
N GLU A 274 -6.30 2.66 29.69
CA GLU A 274 -5.70 3.99 29.79
C GLU A 274 -5.15 4.19 31.21
N THR A 275 -3.84 4.35 31.31
CA THR A 275 -3.22 4.75 32.58
C THR A 275 -3.77 6.13 32.92
N PRO A 276 -4.36 6.35 34.14
CA PRO A 276 -5.04 7.60 34.49
C PRO A 276 -4.08 8.78 34.75
N GLY A 277 -3.07 8.96 33.93
CA GLY A 277 -2.02 9.97 34.11
C GLY A 277 -1.81 10.96 32.96
N ASP A 278 -2.47 10.78 31.83
CA ASP A 278 -2.14 11.54 30.58
C ASP A 278 -3.26 12.54 30.19
N ARG A 279 -3.97 13.10 31.18
CA ARG A 279 -4.83 14.27 30.92
C ARG A 279 -3.99 15.53 30.93
N PRO A 280 -3.97 16.33 29.85
CA PRO A 280 -3.34 17.64 29.88
C PRO A 280 -4.11 18.54 30.89
N ALA A 281 -3.34 19.22 31.76
CA ALA A 281 -3.82 20.28 32.64
C ALA A 281 -4.26 21.51 31.82
#